data_45fbd5f52cc74172475afd5a278b5e79
#
_entry.id   45fbd5f52cc74172475afd5a278b5e79
#
_cell.length_a   1.000
_cell.length_b   1.000
_cell.length_c   1.000
_cell.angle_alpha   90.00
_cell.angle_beta   90.00
_cell.angle_gamma   90.00
#
_symmetry.space_group_name_H-M   'P 1'
#
loop_
_entity.id
_entity.type
_entity.pdbx_description
1 polymer ?
#
loop_
_entity_poly.entity_id
_entity_poly.type
_entity_poly.pdbx_seq_one_letter_code
_entity_poly.pdbx_strand_id
1 'polypeptide(L)'
;MTLYAFSSENWNRPSQEVSALMELFVRALDSEVKSLHKHNVRLCIIGDTSRFGMRLQERIRRSEALTCNNDGLTLNIAANYGGRWDIIQGVRQLAARVQEGILRPDQIDEDALCQVVCMNELAPVDLVIRTGGEHRISNFLLWQIAYAELFFTDVLWPDFDDAVFEGALNAFAQRERRFGGTTPNDANAS
;
A
#
# COMPACT_ATOMS: atom_id res chain seq x y z
N MET A 1 -6.09 -0.10 -5.74
CA MET A 1 -5.12 -1.24 -5.75
C MET A 1 -3.76 -0.76 -5.28
N THR A 2 -3.02 -1.55 -4.48
CA THR A 2 -1.66 -1.19 -4.02
C THR A 2 -0.70 -2.33 -4.31
N LEU A 3 0.45 -2.01 -4.93
CA LEU A 3 1.51 -2.97 -5.24
C LEU A 3 2.76 -2.68 -4.40
N TYR A 4 3.36 -3.71 -3.80
CA TYR A 4 4.59 -3.60 -3.03
C TYR A 4 5.81 -3.79 -3.94
N ALA A 5 6.32 -2.69 -4.49
CA ALA A 5 7.40 -2.75 -5.49
C ALA A 5 8.80 -2.78 -4.86
N PHE A 6 9.02 -2.06 -3.74
CA PHE A 6 10.32 -1.98 -3.09
C PHE A 6 10.16 -1.65 -1.60
N SER A 7 10.58 -2.58 -0.73
CA SER A 7 10.52 -2.37 0.71
C SER A 7 11.72 -1.55 1.23
N SER A 8 11.56 -0.92 2.40
CA SER A 8 12.67 -0.24 3.08
C SER A 8 13.85 -1.17 3.38
N GLU A 9 13.61 -2.46 3.57
CA GLU A 9 14.61 -3.49 3.84
C GLU A 9 15.41 -3.88 2.60
N ASN A 10 14.88 -3.64 1.38
CA ASN A 10 15.56 -3.99 0.12
C ASN A 10 16.86 -3.20 -0.11
N TRP A 11 17.06 -2.07 0.58
CA TRP A 11 18.35 -1.38 0.56
C TRP A 11 19.52 -2.21 1.11
N ASN A 12 19.24 -3.27 1.88
CA ASN A 12 20.25 -4.19 2.39
C ASN A 12 20.71 -5.24 1.35
N ARG A 13 20.12 -5.25 0.16
CA ARG A 13 20.52 -6.12 -0.96
C ARG A 13 21.82 -5.63 -1.60
N PRO A 14 22.52 -6.48 -2.37
CA PRO A 14 23.69 -6.05 -3.13
C PRO A 14 23.42 -4.79 -3.97
N SER A 15 24.35 -3.85 -3.98
CA SER A 15 24.17 -2.54 -4.65
C SER A 15 23.83 -2.65 -6.14
N GLN A 16 24.35 -3.66 -6.82
CA GLN A 16 24.05 -3.92 -8.23
C GLN A 16 22.57 -4.29 -8.43
N GLU A 17 22.01 -5.11 -7.55
CA GLU A 17 20.59 -5.49 -7.59
C GLU A 17 19.70 -4.27 -7.32
N VAL A 18 20.03 -3.48 -6.29
CA VAL A 18 19.30 -2.24 -5.98
C VAL A 18 19.32 -1.29 -7.17
N SER A 19 20.48 -1.10 -7.81
CA SER A 19 20.60 -0.23 -8.98
C SER A 19 19.75 -0.73 -10.16
N ALA A 20 19.76 -2.03 -10.42
CA ALA A 20 18.94 -2.64 -11.48
C ALA A 20 17.44 -2.46 -11.20
N LEU A 21 17.00 -2.62 -9.96
CA LEU A 21 15.58 -2.38 -9.56
C LEU A 21 15.18 -0.91 -9.73
N MET A 22 16.06 0.04 -9.39
CA MET A 22 15.80 1.47 -9.61
C MET A 22 15.71 1.82 -11.10
N GLU A 23 16.58 1.26 -11.95
CA GLU A 23 16.49 1.45 -13.39
C GLU A 23 15.21 0.84 -13.98
N LEU A 24 14.82 -0.34 -13.51
CA LEU A 24 13.56 -0.98 -13.92
C LEU A 24 12.37 -0.09 -13.55
N PHE A 25 12.39 0.49 -12.34
CA PHE A 25 11.32 1.38 -11.91
C PHE A 25 11.23 2.65 -12.77
N VAL A 26 12.37 3.28 -13.13
CA VAL A 26 12.38 4.41 -14.06
C VAL A 26 11.77 4.02 -15.40
N ARG A 27 12.18 2.86 -15.97
CA ARG A 27 11.67 2.37 -17.26
C ARG A 27 10.16 2.11 -17.19
N ALA A 28 9.68 1.47 -16.12
CA ALA A 28 8.25 1.22 -15.93
C ALA A 28 7.44 2.52 -15.89
N LEU A 29 7.91 3.54 -15.17
CA LEU A 29 7.25 4.85 -15.16
C LEU A 29 7.26 5.51 -16.55
N ASP A 30 8.37 5.38 -17.32
CA ASP A 30 8.47 5.97 -18.66
C ASP A 30 7.55 5.26 -19.68
N SER A 31 7.37 3.94 -19.57
CA SER A 31 6.56 3.15 -20.52
C SER A 31 5.08 3.15 -20.17
N GLU A 32 4.73 2.99 -18.90
CA GLU A 32 3.37 2.66 -18.50
C GLU A 32 2.48 3.87 -18.17
N VAL A 33 3.07 5.00 -17.75
CA VAL A 33 2.27 6.13 -17.24
C VAL A 33 1.26 6.69 -18.25
N LYS A 34 1.62 6.70 -19.55
CA LYS A 34 0.70 7.15 -20.62
C LYS A 34 -0.49 6.20 -20.81
N SER A 35 -0.23 4.90 -20.68
CA SER A 35 -1.26 3.87 -20.72
C SER A 35 -2.19 3.98 -19.53
N LEU A 36 -1.62 4.14 -18.31
CA LEU A 36 -2.40 4.37 -17.10
C LEU A 36 -3.31 5.60 -17.25
N HIS A 37 -2.76 6.71 -17.73
CA HIS A 37 -3.54 7.93 -17.96
C HIS A 37 -4.67 7.71 -18.98
N LYS A 38 -4.40 7.03 -20.09
CA LYS A 38 -5.42 6.69 -21.12
C LYS A 38 -6.55 5.84 -20.55
N HIS A 39 -6.25 4.95 -19.60
CA HIS A 39 -7.24 4.08 -18.94
C HIS A 39 -7.87 4.71 -17.69
N ASN A 40 -7.70 6.01 -17.51
CA ASN A 40 -8.25 6.76 -16.35
C ASN A 40 -7.75 6.23 -14.99
N VAL A 41 -6.52 5.71 -14.92
CA VAL A 41 -5.89 5.23 -13.69
C VAL A 41 -5.10 6.36 -13.04
N ARG A 42 -5.38 6.67 -11.78
CA ARG A 42 -4.60 7.59 -10.94
C ARG A 42 -3.41 6.85 -10.33
N LEU A 43 -2.20 7.28 -10.63
CA LEU A 43 -0.96 6.74 -10.06
C LEU A 43 -0.55 7.53 -8.83
N CYS A 44 -0.24 6.85 -7.74
CA CYS A 44 0.34 7.41 -6.53
C CYS A 44 1.53 6.56 -6.08
N ILE A 45 2.61 7.22 -5.64
CA ILE A 45 3.77 6.53 -5.07
C ILE A 45 3.79 6.79 -3.57
N ILE A 46 3.74 5.73 -2.77
CA ILE A 46 3.81 5.80 -1.31
C ILE A 46 5.14 5.26 -0.80
N GLY A 47 5.66 5.88 0.26
CA GLY A 47 6.95 5.53 0.87
C GLY A 47 7.93 6.72 0.87
N ASP A 48 9.14 6.48 1.35
CA ASP A 48 10.18 7.50 1.41
C ASP A 48 10.94 7.65 0.08
N THR A 49 10.44 8.50 -0.79
CA THR A 49 11.06 8.77 -2.09
C THR A 49 12.32 9.65 -1.99
N SER A 50 12.64 10.23 -0.82
CA SER A 50 13.78 11.13 -0.64
C SER A 50 15.13 10.44 -0.88
N ARG A 51 15.21 9.11 -0.66
CA ARG A 51 16.42 8.30 -0.89
C ARG A 51 16.66 7.96 -2.36
N PHE A 52 15.69 8.18 -3.24
CA PHE A 52 15.86 7.93 -4.66
C PHE A 52 16.70 9.01 -5.32
N GLY A 53 17.45 8.66 -6.36
CA GLY A 53 18.18 9.62 -7.17
C GLY A 53 17.23 10.65 -7.81
N MET A 54 17.69 11.89 -8.01
CA MET A 54 16.88 12.99 -8.54
C MET A 54 16.11 12.66 -9.82
N ARG A 55 16.71 11.86 -10.71
CA ARG A 55 16.07 11.41 -11.96
C ARG A 55 14.79 10.61 -11.66
N LEU A 56 14.81 9.69 -10.71
CA LEU A 56 13.64 8.88 -10.35
C LEU A 56 12.59 9.75 -9.64
N GLN A 57 13.00 10.60 -8.71
CA GLN A 57 12.07 11.53 -8.04
C GLN A 57 11.34 12.43 -9.03
N GLU A 58 12.05 12.94 -10.04
CA GLU A 58 11.44 13.76 -11.08
C GLU A 58 10.44 12.96 -11.94
N ARG A 59 10.76 11.68 -12.28
CA ARG A 59 9.84 10.82 -13.00
C ARG A 59 8.58 10.53 -12.21
N ILE A 60 8.72 10.24 -10.92
CA ILE A 60 7.58 10.05 -10.00
C ILE A 60 6.68 11.28 -10.04
N ARG A 61 7.21 12.47 -9.76
CA ARG A 61 6.41 13.71 -9.76
C ARG A 61 5.67 13.96 -11.07
N ARG A 62 6.34 13.74 -12.23
CA ARG A 62 5.70 13.91 -13.54
C ARG A 62 4.59 12.89 -13.79
N SER A 63 4.81 11.64 -13.38
CA SER A 63 3.83 10.57 -13.56
C SER A 63 2.58 10.81 -12.70
N GLU A 64 2.77 11.21 -11.45
CA GLU A 64 1.66 11.56 -10.56
C GLU A 64 0.92 12.81 -11.07
N ALA A 65 1.63 13.86 -11.47
CA ALA A 65 1.02 15.07 -12.03
C ALA A 65 0.20 14.80 -13.30
N LEU A 66 0.67 13.90 -14.18
CA LEU A 66 -0.07 13.53 -15.39
C LEU A 66 -1.39 12.82 -15.06
N THR A 67 -1.43 12.02 -14.00
CA THR A 67 -2.57 11.17 -13.67
C THR A 67 -3.43 11.71 -12.52
N CYS A 68 -3.09 12.86 -11.94
CA CYS A 68 -3.71 13.39 -10.71
C CYS A 68 -5.23 13.64 -10.83
N ASN A 69 -5.72 13.96 -12.04
CA ASN A 69 -7.14 14.21 -12.29
C ASN A 69 -7.92 12.97 -12.74
N ASN A 70 -7.27 11.81 -12.81
CA ASN A 70 -7.96 10.56 -13.13
C ASN A 70 -8.79 10.12 -11.91
N ASP A 71 -10.00 9.67 -12.16
CA ASP A 71 -11.01 9.31 -11.16
C ASP A 71 -11.46 7.83 -11.23
N GLY A 72 -10.81 7.05 -12.07
CA GLY A 72 -11.03 5.60 -12.15
C GLY A 72 -10.29 4.84 -11.05
N LEU A 73 -9.55 3.79 -11.42
CA LEU A 73 -8.75 3.03 -10.46
C LEU A 73 -7.60 3.88 -9.89
N THR A 74 -7.45 3.93 -8.58
CA THR A 74 -6.22 4.42 -7.95
C THR A 74 -5.22 3.27 -7.82
N LEU A 75 -4.04 3.41 -8.46
CA LEU A 75 -2.91 2.51 -8.36
C LEU A 75 -1.83 3.12 -7.46
N ASN A 76 -1.66 2.57 -6.26
CA ASN A 76 -0.57 2.94 -5.38
C ASN A 76 0.61 1.99 -5.60
N ILE A 77 1.81 2.54 -5.75
CA ILE A 77 3.05 1.77 -5.77
C ILE A 77 3.82 2.07 -4.48
N ALA A 78 3.92 1.09 -3.61
CA ALA A 78 4.72 1.20 -2.39
C ALA A 78 6.20 1.00 -2.74
N ALA A 79 6.97 2.09 -2.70
CA ALA A 79 8.36 2.16 -3.11
C ALA A 79 9.21 2.80 -1.99
N ASN A 80 10.22 2.09 -1.52
CA ASN A 80 10.95 2.40 -0.29
C ASN A 80 9.98 2.58 0.89
N TYR A 81 9.00 1.67 0.96
CA TYR A 81 7.93 1.69 1.95
C TYR A 81 8.16 0.65 3.04
N GLY A 82 7.69 0.94 4.23
CA GLY A 82 7.56 0.01 5.35
C GLY A 82 6.48 0.50 6.31
N GLY A 83 5.58 -0.38 6.75
CA GLY A 83 4.46 0.01 7.61
C GLY A 83 4.90 0.62 8.94
N ARG A 84 6.03 0.16 9.50
CA ARG A 84 6.62 0.80 10.69
C ARG A 84 7.11 2.22 10.40
N TRP A 85 7.72 2.44 9.24
CA TRP A 85 8.13 3.78 8.81
C TRP A 85 6.91 4.69 8.65
N ASP A 86 5.85 4.21 8.00
CA ASP A 86 4.61 4.95 7.77
C ASP A 86 3.99 5.43 9.09
N ILE A 87 3.82 4.52 10.06
CA ILE A 87 3.33 4.85 11.40
C ILE A 87 4.22 5.91 12.08
N ILE A 88 5.54 5.76 12.02
CA ILE A 88 6.47 6.73 12.61
C ILE A 88 6.37 8.11 11.93
N GLN A 89 6.18 8.16 10.60
CA GLN A 89 5.94 9.45 9.92
C GLN A 89 4.62 10.07 10.37
N GLY A 90 3.56 9.28 10.54
CA GLY A 90 2.29 9.75 11.09
C GLY A 90 2.46 10.32 12.50
N VAL A 91 3.13 9.58 13.40
CA VAL A 91 3.43 10.06 14.76
C VAL A 91 4.21 11.37 14.76
N ARG A 92 5.22 11.52 13.89
CA ARG A 92 5.98 12.77 13.76
C ARG A 92 5.12 13.94 13.31
N GLN A 93 4.20 13.72 12.38
CA GLN A 93 3.26 14.76 11.94
C GLN A 93 2.32 15.19 13.06
N LEU A 94 1.77 14.22 13.82
CA LEU A 94 0.92 14.53 14.97
C LEU A 94 1.68 15.28 16.08
N ALA A 95 2.92 14.88 16.38
CA ALA A 95 3.77 15.56 17.34
C ALA A 95 4.07 17.02 16.91
N ALA A 96 4.31 17.26 15.62
CA ALA A 96 4.49 18.60 15.10
C ALA A 96 3.23 19.46 15.28
N ARG A 97 2.03 18.91 15.00
CA ARG A 97 0.75 19.60 15.23
C ARG A 97 0.52 19.93 16.72
N VAL A 98 0.98 19.07 17.62
CA VAL A 98 0.93 19.36 19.06
C VAL A 98 1.89 20.50 19.41
N GLN A 99 3.11 20.47 18.90
CA GLN A 99 4.08 21.55 19.12
C GLN A 99 3.60 22.90 18.61
N GLU A 100 2.86 22.93 17.51
CA GLU A 100 2.25 24.12 16.91
C GLU A 100 0.96 24.57 17.62
N GLY A 101 0.49 23.82 18.62
CA GLY A 101 -0.75 24.11 19.36
C GLY A 101 -2.04 23.83 18.57
N ILE A 102 -1.94 23.13 17.42
CA ILE A 102 -3.08 22.76 16.57
C ILE A 102 -3.82 21.56 17.16
N LEU A 103 -3.11 20.66 17.84
CA LEU A 103 -3.63 19.43 18.44
C LEU A 103 -3.15 19.32 19.89
N ARG A 104 -3.96 18.79 20.80
CA ARG A 104 -3.53 18.44 22.15
C ARG A 104 -3.12 16.95 22.19
N PRO A 105 -2.19 16.54 23.09
CA PRO A 105 -1.77 15.14 23.21
C PRO A 105 -2.93 14.16 23.46
N ASP A 106 -3.97 14.59 24.21
CA ASP A 106 -5.16 13.79 24.51
C ASP A 106 -6.14 13.63 23.32
N GLN A 107 -5.90 14.33 22.22
CA GLN A 107 -6.62 14.23 20.96
C GLN A 107 -5.93 13.33 19.93
N ILE A 108 -4.78 12.73 20.29
CA ILE A 108 -4.12 11.72 19.45
C ILE A 108 -4.80 10.38 19.70
N ASP A 109 -5.72 10.03 18.84
CA ASP A 109 -6.46 8.77 18.82
C ASP A 109 -6.24 8.00 17.51
N GLU A 110 -6.97 6.90 17.29
CA GLU A 110 -6.87 6.11 16.07
C GLU A 110 -7.25 6.92 14.83
N ASP A 111 -8.28 7.77 14.93
CA ASP A 111 -8.74 8.60 13.82
C ASP A 111 -7.69 9.64 13.44
N ALA A 112 -7.05 10.27 14.43
CA ALA A 112 -5.97 11.22 14.19
C ALA A 112 -4.78 10.55 13.48
N LEU A 113 -4.42 9.30 13.85
CA LEU A 113 -3.37 8.54 13.18
C LEU A 113 -3.80 8.11 11.78
N CYS A 114 -5.05 7.67 11.59
CA CYS A 114 -5.61 7.34 10.28
C CYS A 114 -5.49 8.49 9.28
N GLN A 115 -5.62 9.74 9.74
CA GLN A 115 -5.54 10.93 8.87
C GLN A 115 -4.13 11.27 8.37
N VAL A 116 -3.09 10.66 8.93
CA VAL A 116 -1.70 11.01 8.62
C VAL A 116 -0.85 9.86 8.08
N VAL A 117 -1.33 8.62 8.15
CA VAL A 117 -0.70 7.48 7.48
C VAL A 117 -0.95 7.51 5.97
N CYS A 118 -0.10 6.81 5.20
CA CYS A 118 -0.29 6.70 3.76
C CYS A 118 -1.67 6.13 3.41
N MET A 119 -2.23 6.58 2.28
CA MET A 119 -3.54 6.13 1.76
C MET A 119 -4.75 6.54 2.62
N ASN A 120 -4.62 7.51 3.49
CA ASN A 120 -5.67 8.00 4.38
C ASN A 120 -6.96 8.48 3.68
N GLU A 121 -6.86 8.89 2.42
CA GLU A 121 -8.00 9.33 1.60
C GLU A 121 -8.74 8.18 0.90
N LEU A 122 -8.24 6.94 1.02
CA LEU A 122 -8.79 5.78 0.34
C LEU A 122 -9.65 4.95 1.29
N ALA A 123 -10.52 4.13 0.71
CA ALA A 123 -11.26 3.13 1.47
C ALA A 123 -10.28 2.15 2.16
N PRO A 124 -10.67 1.57 3.32
CA PRO A 124 -9.89 0.54 3.99
C PRO A 124 -9.53 -0.61 3.05
N VAL A 125 -8.39 -1.26 3.30
CA VAL A 125 -7.96 -2.43 2.53
C VAL A 125 -8.81 -3.63 2.91
N ASP A 126 -9.49 -4.22 1.94
CA ASP A 126 -10.35 -5.39 2.14
C ASP A 126 -9.62 -6.70 1.97
N LEU A 127 -8.70 -6.78 1.00
CA LEU A 127 -8.00 -8.00 0.63
C LEU A 127 -6.52 -7.73 0.40
N VAL A 128 -5.68 -8.57 1.00
CA VAL A 128 -4.24 -8.65 0.72
C VAL A 128 -3.95 -9.99 0.05
N ILE A 129 -3.35 -9.96 -1.13
CA ILE A 129 -2.89 -11.15 -1.84
C ILE A 129 -1.37 -11.20 -1.74
N ARG A 130 -0.83 -12.31 -1.25
CA ARG A 130 0.60 -12.55 -1.23
C ARG A 130 0.95 -13.81 -2.01
N THR A 131 1.80 -13.63 -3.00
CA THR A 131 2.33 -14.67 -3.89
C THR A 131 3.66 -15.24 -3.36
N GLY A 132 4.13 -16.35 -3.94
CA GLY A 132 5.46 -16.91 -3.69
C GLY A 132 5.57 -17.80 -2.44
N GLY A 133 4.46 -18.36 -1.94
CA GLY A 133 4.45 -19.34 -0.85
C GLY A 133 4.82 -18.80 0.54
N GLU A 134 4.89 -17.48 0.71
CA GLU A 134 5.28 -16.83 1.94
C GLU A 134 4.05 -16.41 2.76
N HIS A 135 3.93 -16.88 4.00
CA HIS A 135 2.77 -16.63 4.87
C HIS A 135 3.06 -15.54 5.92
N ARG A 136 3.51 -14.37 5.46
CA ARG A 136 3.79 -13.19 6.30
C ARG A 136 3.51 -11.91 5.55
N ILE A 137 3.21 -10.81 6.25
CA ILE A 137 2.94 -9.49 5.64
C ILE A 137 4.20 -8.64 5.41
N SER A 138 5.33 -9.02 5.99
CA SER A 138 6.66 -8.41 5.78
C SER A 138 6.67 -6.89 5.84
N ASN A 139 6.12 -6.31 6.90
CA ASN A 139 6.11 -4.87 7.12
C ASN A 139 5.33 -4.07 6.04
N PHE A 140 4.37 -4.70 5.34
CA PHE A 140 3.53 -4.05 4.35
C PHE A 140 2.23 -3.53 4.98
N LEU A 141 1.90 -2.25 4.80
CA LEU A 141 0.64 -1.58 5.17
C LEU A 141 0.08 -1.96 6.57
N LEU A 142 0.95 -2.03 7.61
CA LEU A 142 0.60 -2.57 8.94
C LEU A 142 -0.68 -1.98 9.54
N TRP A 143 -0.89 -0.68 9.40
CA TRP A 143 -2.07 0.00 9.89
C TRP A 143 -3.31 -0.28 9.03
N GLN A 144 -3.14 -0.19 7.72
CA GLN A 144 -4.24 -0.22 6.75
C GLN A 144 -4.85 -1.60 6.56
N ILE A 145 -4.09 -2.69 6.86
CA ILE A 145 -4.54 -4.08 6.67
C ILE A 145 -4.99 -4.75 7.97
N ALA A 146 -5.16 -3.99 9.06
CA ALA A 146 -5.51 -4.54 10.38
C ALA A 146 -6.76 -5.45 10.35
N TYR A 147 -7.70 -5.17 9.47
CA TYR A 147 -8.94 -5.93 9.29
C TYR A 147 -9.10 -6.51 7.88
N ALA A 148 -8.03 -6.52 7.09
CA ALA A 148 -8.05 -7.07 5.74
C ALA A 148 -8.04 -8.61 5.78
N GLU A 149 -8.74 -9.23 4.82
CA GLU A 149 -8.60 -10.65 4.56
C GLU A 149 -7.26 -10.94 3.88
N LEU A 150 -6.61 -12.03 4.28
CA LEU A 150 -5.32 -12.43 3.73
C LEU A 150 -5.49 -13.67 2.83
N PHE A 151 -5.02 -13.56 1.62
CA PHE A 151 -4.95 -14.66 0.65
C PHE A 151 -3.48 -14.94 0.32
N PHE A 152 -3.02 -16.16 0.60
CA PHE A 152 -1.67 -16.62 0.30
C PHE A 152 -1.70 -17.64 -0.83
N THR A 153 -0.76 -17.55 -1.77
CA THR A 153 -0.62 -18.51 -2.86
C THR A 153 0.85 -18.83 -3.13
N ASP A 154 1.12 -20.08 -3.52
CA ASP A 154 2.46 -20.54 -3.91
C ASP A 154 2.88 -20.02 -5.29
N VAL A 155 1.93 -19.52 -6.09
CA VAL A 155 2.18 -18.98 -7.41
C VAL A 155 3.16 -17.83 -7.31
N LEU A 156 4.21 -17.83 -8.14
CA LEU A 156 5.18 -16.74 -8.22
C LEU A 156 4.57 -15.52 -8.90
N TRP A 157 5.04 -14.33 -8.56
CA TRP A 157 4.50 -13.08 -9.13
C TRP A 157 4.48 -13.04 -10.66
N PRO A 158 5.51 -13.54 -11.41
CA PRO A 158 5.45 -13.56 -12.87
C PRO A 158 4.39 -14.48 -13.45
N ASP A 159 3.94 -15.48 -12.68
CA ASP A 159 2.92 -16.47 -13.09
C ASP A 159 1.52 -16.14 -12.53
N PHE A 160 1.38 -14.99 -11.85
CA PHE A 160 0.11 -14.53 -11.29
C PHE A 160 -0.78 -13.99 -12.40
N ASP A 161 -1.74 -14.81 -12.83
CA ASP A 161 -2.67 -14.53 -13.92
C ASP A 161 -4.08 -14.18 -13.42
N ASP A 162 -4.98 -13.97 -14.39
CA ASP A 162 -6.39 -13.66 -14.12
C ASP A 162 -7.10 -14.79 -13.37
N ALA A 163 -6.75 -16.05 -13.62
CA ALA A 163 -7.39 -17.19 -12.96
C ALA A 163 -7.02 -17.25 -11.47
N VAL A 164 -5.76 -16.98 -11.13
CA VAL A 164 -5.31 -16.89 -9.73
C VAL A 164 -5.95 -15.69 -9.03
N PHE A 165 -6.05 -14.55 -9.73
CA PHE A 165 -6.70 -13.36 -9.19
C PHE A 165 -8.20 -13.60 -8.93
N GLU A 166 -8.92 -14.18 -9.88
CA GLU A 166 -10.33 -14.57 -9.69
C GLU A 166 -10.51 -15.56 -8.54
N GLY A 167 -9.59 -16.51 -8.39
CA GLY A 167 -9.55 -17.43 -7.25
C GLY A 167 -9.45 -16.70 -5.91
N ALA A 168 -8.61 -15.68 -5.81
CA ALA A 168 -8.48 -14.85 -4.63
C ALA A 168 -9.77 -14.05 -4.33
N LEU A 169 -10.40 -13.48 -5.37
CA LEU A 169 -11.68 -12.75 -5.24
C LEU A 169 -12.81 -13.69 -4.81
N ASN A 170 -12.89 -14.90 -5.35
CA ASN A 170 -13.89 -15.89 -4.96
C ASN A 170 -13.70 -16.35 -3.52
N ALA A 171 -12.44 -16.57 -3.09
CA ALA A 171 -12.14 -16.88 -1.70
C ALA A 171 -12.53 -15.75 -0.76
N PHE A 172 -12.30 -14.51 -1.14
CA PHE A 172 -12.72 -13.33 -0.40
C PHE A 172 -14.25 -13.23 -0.30
N ALA A 173 -14.97 -13.41 -1.41
CA ALA A 173 -16.42 -13.33 -1.46
C ALA A 173 -17.14 -14.39 -0.60
N GLN A 174 -16.49 -15.53 -0.32
CA GLN A 174 -17.02 -16.62 0.51
C GLN A 174 -16.78 -16.40 2.02
N ARG A 175 -15.99 -15.39 2.42
CA ARG A 175 -15.69 -15.13 3.82
C ARG A 175 -16.73 -14.23 4.47
N GLU A 176 -17.16 -14.62 5.68
CA GLU A 176 -17.97 -13.75 6.54
C GLU A 176 -17.06 -12.82 7.34
N ARG A 177 -17.19 -11.51 7.11
CA ARG A 177 -16.46 -10.49 7.89
C ARG A 177 -17.27 -10.17 9.16
N ARG A 178 -16.77 -10.58 10.32
CA ARG A 178 -17.46 -10.43 11.61
C ARG A 178 -17.06 -9.17 12.37
N PHE A 179 -15.96 -8.51 12.05
CA PHE A 179 -15.44 -7.30 12.72
C PHE A 179 -15.52 -7.35 14.26
N GLY A 180 -15.26 -8.53 14.86
CA GLY A 180 -15.39 -8.76 16.30
C GLY A 180 -16.83 -8.98 16.80
N GLY A 181 -17.85 -9.00 15.93
CA GLY A 181 -19.24 -9.29 16.27
C GLY A 181 -19.57 -10.79 16.22
N THR A 182 -20.60 -11.21 16.96
CA THR A 182 -21.19 -12.56 16.87
C THR A 182 -22.29 -12.57 15.79
N THR A 183 -22.40 -13.69 15.03
CA THR A 183 -23.56 -13.86 14.14
C THR A 183 -24.83 -14.11 14.96
N PRO A 184 -26.03 -13.72 14.44
CA PRO A 184 -27.30 -13.91 15.16
C PRO A 184 -27.61 -15.37 15.54
N ASN A 185 -26.96 -16.35 14.94
CA ASN A 185 -27.15 -17.77 15.25
C ASN A 185 -26.41 -18.26 16.51
N ASP A 186 -25.38 -17.55 16.98
CA ASP A 186 -24.64 -17.96 18.19
C ASP A 186 -25.36 -17.56 19.49
N ALA A 187 -26.37 -16.70 19.40
CA ALA A 187 -27.15 -16.23 20.56
C ALA A 187 -28.23 -17.24 21.03
N ASN A 188 -28.52 -18.30 20.26
CA ASN A 188 -29.52 -19.33 20.59
C ASN A 188 -28.92 -20.67 21.03
N ALA A 189 -27.62 -20.76 21.27
CA ALA A 189 -26.91 -21.99 21.68
C ALA A 189 -26.48 -21.95 23.18
N SER A 190 -27.22 -21.24 24.05
CA SER A 190 -26.98 -21.20 25.50
C SER A 190 -28.15 -21.78 26.25
#